data_406e78cef8005226ca2515aeb9360d3d
#
_entry.id   406e78cef8005226ca2515aeb9360d3d
#
_cell.length_a   1.000
_cell.length_b   1.000
_cell.length_c   1.000
_cell.angle_alpha   90.00
_cell.angle_beta   90.00
_cell.angle_gamma   90.00
#
_symmetry.space_group_name_H-M   'P 1'
#
loop_
_entity.id
_entity.type
_entity.pdbx_description
1 polymer ?
#
loop_
_entity_poly.entity_id
_entity_poly.type
_entity_poly.pdbx_seq_one_letter_code
_entity_poly.pdbx_strand_id
1 'polypeptide(L)'
;MVTIAALFSAGLYPQLKSHLAIGKEHGVTKTEVVEIVTQLAFYCGWPKAWSTFPLIEEVYGEDEGAPAKNLSVFPVGEKNDAFAKYFIGQSYLAPVSTSQVPVYNVTFEPACRNNWHIHHAKNGGGQMLICVAGRGWYQEYGKEPRELHPGDVVNIPAR
;
A
#
# COMPACT_ATOMS: atom_id res chain seq x y z
N MET A 1 -17.50 -10.94 -2.73
CA MET A 1 -17.44 -10.44 -1.34
C MET A 1 -18.56 -10.97 -0.46
N VAL A 2 -19.86 -10.71 -0.74
CA VAL A 2 -21.01 -11.16 0.10
C VAL A 2 -21.00 -12.68 0.32
N THR A 3 -20.75 -13.48 -0.72
CA THR A 3 -20.73 -14.95 -0.63
C THR A 3 -19.60 -15.42 0.30
N ILE A 4 -18.40 -14.81 0.22
CA ILE A 4 -17.27 -15.11 1.11
C ILE A 4 -17.65 -14.84 2.57
N ALA A 5 -18.28 -13.69 2.85
CA ALA A 5 -18.74 -13.33 4.19
C ALA A 5 -19.80 -14.32 4.73
N ALA A 6 -20.76 -14.72 3.89
CA ALA A 6 -21.79 -15.67 4.25
C ALA A 6 -21.21 -17.08 4.57
N LEU A 7 -20.31 -17.56 3.73
CA LEU A 7 -19.66 -18.88 3.93
C LEU A 7 -18.76 -18.90 5.15
N PHE A 8 -18.02 -17.81 5.39
CA PHE A 8 -17.23 -17.62 6.61
C PHE A 8 -18.14 -17.66 7.85
N SER A 9 -19.21 -16.88 7.85
CA SER A 9 -20.15 -16.81 8.98
C SER A 9 -20.80 -18.16 9.27
N ALA A 10 -21.12 -18.92 8.21
CA ALA A 10 -21.67 -20.27 8.32
C ALA A 10 -20.64 -21.37 8.70
N GLY A 11 -19.32 -21.07 8.63
CA GLY A 11 -18.25 -22.05 8.88
C GLY A 11 -18.13 -23.11 7.78
N LEU A 12 -18.54 -22.81 6.56
CA LEU A 12 -18.51 -23.71 5.42
C LEU A 12 -17.15 -23.61 4.68
N TYR A 13 -16.09 -24.09 5.32
CA TYR A 13 -14.70 -23.91 4.89
C TYR A 13 -14.37 -24.49 3.51
N PRO A 14 -14.82 -25.72 3.09
CA PRO A 14 -14.55 -26.22 1.76
C PRO A 14 -15.14 -25.33 0.66
N GLN A 15 -16.39 -24.87 0.84
CA GLN A 15 -17.04 -23.94 -0.08
C GLN A 15 -16.40 -22.57 -0.04
N LEU A 16 -16.00 -22.11 1.16
CA LEU A 16 -15.28 -20.85 1.33
C LEU A 16 -13.99 -20.85 0.52
N LYS A 17 -13.18 -21.92 0.58
CA LYS A 17 -11.95 -22.05 -0.19
C LYS A 17 -12.20 -21.92 -1.71
N SER A 18 -13.22 -22.60 -2.22
CA SER A 18 -13.60 -22.50 -3.65
C SER A 18 -14.00 -21.07 -4.03
N HIS A 19 -14.76 -20.37 -3.17
CA HIS A 19 -15.18 -19.01 -3.44
C HIS A 19 -14.07 -17.97 -3.23
N LEU A 20 -13.07 -18.26 -2.43
CA LEU A 20 -11.83 -17.46 -2.36
C LEU A 20 -11.07 -17.53 -3.69
N ALA A 21 -10.94 -18.73 -4.29
CA ALA A 21 -10.29 -18.91 -5.59
C ALA A 21 -11.06 -18.15 -6.70
N ILE A 22 -12.38 -18.29 -6.77
CA ILE A 22 -13.22 -17.55 -7.70
C ILE A 22 -13.07 -16.04 -7.47
N GLY A 23 -13.08 -15.59 -6.20
CA GLY A 23 -12.88 -14.19 -5.85
C GLY A 23 -11.56 -13.63 -6.37
N LYS A 24 -10.47 -14.39 -6.21
CA LYS A 24 -9.13 -14.05 -6.71
C LYS A 24 -9.15 -13.87 -8.24
N GLU A 25 -9.73 -14.79 -8.99
CA GLU A 25 -9.89 -14.70 -10.45
C GLU A 25 -10.66 -13.44 -10.88
N HIS A 26 -11.59 -12.98 -10.06
CA HIS A 26 -12.38 -11.77 -10.30
C HIS A 26 -11.77 -10.52 -9.64
N GLY A 27 -10.50 -10.57 -9.23
CA GLY A 27 -9.74 -9.43 -8.75
C GLY A 27 -9.99 -9.05 -7.28
N VAL A 28 -10.62 -9.92 -6.48
CA VAL A 28 -10.67 -9.74 -5.03
C VAL A 28 -9.27 -10.00 -4.48
N THR A 29 -8.73 -9.05 -3.74
CA THR A 29 -7.37 -9.12 -3.21
C THR A 29 -7.30 -9.88 -1.87
N LYS A 30 -6.13 -10.42 -1.55
CA LYS A 30 -5.84 -11.02 -0.23
C LYS A 30 -6.17 -10.07 0.91
N THR A 31 -5.73 -8.81 0.79
CA THR A 31 -5.98 -7.76 1.79
C THR A 31 -7.47 -7.56 2.05
N GLU A 32 -8.29 -7.42 0.98
CA GLU A 32 -9.73 -7.27 1.12
C GLU A 32 -10.38 -8.46 1.84
N VAL A 33 -9.91 -9.68 1.55
CA VAL A 33 -10.43 -10.88 2.23
C VAL A 33 -10.01 -10.92 3.69
N VAL A 34 -8.74 -10.60 4.00
CA VAL A 34 -8.24 -10.53 5.38
C VAL A 34 -9.00 -9.50 6.20
N GLU A 35 -9.27 -8.32 5.63
CA GLU A 35 -10.06 -7.27 6.28
C GLU A 35 -11.49 -7.74 6.59
N ILE A 36 -12.16 -8.40 5.63
CA ILE A 36 -13.50 -8.97 5.82
C ILE A 36 -13.48 -10.00 6.95
N VAL A 37 -12.56 -10.96 6.91
CA VAL A 37 -12.46 -12.03 7.90
C VAL A 37 -12.16 -11.45 9.28
N THR A 38 -11.27 -10.47 9.37
CA THR A 38 -10.93 -9.78 10.61
C THR A 38 -12.14 -9.04 11.17
N GLN A 39 -12.86 -8.28 10.34
CA GLN A 39 -14.07 -7.58 10.76
C GLN A 39 -15.12 -8.57 11.25
N LEU A 40 -15.37 -9.65 10.51
CA LEU A 40 -16.36 -10.65 10.87
C LEU A 40 -15.97 -11.48 12.09
N ALA A 41 -14.68 -11.58 12.44
CA ALA A 41 -14.23 -12.28 13.64
C ALA A 41 -14.83 -11.71 14.92
N PHE A 42 -15.10 -10.39 14.96
CA PHE A 42 -15.75 -9.73 16.10
C PHE A 42 -17.23 -10.12 16.25
N TYR A 43 -17.88 -10.54 15.17
CA TYR A 43 -19.29 -10.92 15.18
C TYR A 43 -19.52 -12.44 15.20
N CYS A 44 -18.63 -13.19 14.52
CA CYS A 44 -18.78 -14.63 14.32
C CYS A 44 -17.80 -15.46 15.15
N GLY A 45 -16.87 -14.81 15.86
CA GLY A 45 -15.87 -15.39 16.74
C GLY A 45 -14.53 -15.69 16.05
N TRP A 46 -13.46 -15.40 16.76
CA TRP A 46 -12.07 -15.59 16.32
C TRP A 46 -11.70 -17.04 15.93
N PRO A 47 -12.25 -18.11 16.52
CA PRO A 47 -11.94 -19.46 16.07
C PRO A 47 -12.23 -19.71 14.60
N LYS A 48 -13.28 -19.09 14.03
CA LYS A 48 -13.59 -19.16 12.59
C LYS A 48 -12.55 -18.43 11.75
N ALA A 49 -12.08 -17.27 12.21
CA ALA A 49 -11.04 -16.51 11.53
C ALA A 49 -9.72 -17.31 11.50
N TRP A 50 -9.31 -17.89 12.61
CA TRP A 50 -8.12 -18.75 12.68
C TRP A 50 -8.20 -19.96 11.76
N SER A 51 -9.38 -20.55 11.56
CA SER A 51 -9.59 -21.62 10.60
C SER A 51 -9.58 -21.14 9.14
N THR A 52 -9.82 -19.86 8.91
CA THR A 52 -9.93 -19.29 7.55
C THR A 52 -8.59 -18.73 7.06
N PHE A 53 -7.73 -18.19 7.91
CA PHE A 53 -6.44 -17.62 7.47
C PHE A 53 -5.57 -18.62 6.70
N PRO A 54 -5.41 -19.91 7.12
CA PRO A 54 -4.68 -20.89 6.33
C PRO A 54 -5.27 -21.12 4.94
N LEU A 55 -6.59 -21.04 4.77
CA LEU A 55 -7.25 -21.18 3.46
C LEU A 55 -6.96 -19.97 2.56
N ILE A 56 -6.88 -18.77 3.16
CA ILE A 56 -6.48 -17.56 2.44
C ILE A 56 -5.05 -17.72 1.94
N GLU A 57 -4.12 -18.14 2.82
CA GLU A 57 -2.73 -18.39 2.44
C GLU A 57 -2.62 -19.46 1.33
N GLU A 58 -3.39 -20.53 1.42
CA GLU A 58 -3.38 -21.60 0.41
C GLU A 58 -3.87 -21.11 -0.97
N VAL A 59 -4.90 -20.25 -1.00
CA VAL A 59 -5.52 -19.75 -2.25
C VAL A 59 -4.73 -18.58 -2.83
N TYR A 60 -4.31 -17.64 -1.99
CA TYR A 60 -3.64 -16.42 -2.44
C TYR A 60 -2.12 -16.57 -2.49
N GLY A 61 -1.57 -17.55 -1.75
CA GLY A 61 -0.15 -17.76 -1.60
C GLY A 61 0.50 -16.73 -0.68
N GLU A 62 1.80 -16.85 -0.48
CA GLU A 62 2.59 -15.72 -0.04
C GLU A 62 2.58 -14.73 -1.20
N ASP A 63 1.79 -13.68 -1.10
CA ASP A 63 1.92 -12.56 -1.99
C ASP A 63 3.31 -11.96 -1.74
N GLU A 64 4.29 -12.40 -2.51
CA GLU A 64 5.41 -11.55 -2.83
C GLU A 64 4.81 -10.35 -3.58
N GLY A 65 4.35 -9.37 -2.79
CA GLY A 65 3.83 -8.09 -3.24
C GLY A 65 3.19 -8.14 -4.62
N ALA A 66 1.90 -8.51 -4.70
CA ALA A 66 1.12 -8.15 -5.88
C ALA A 66 1.36 -6.66 -6.12
N PRO A 67 1.69 -6.22 -7.34
CA PRO A 67 1.93 -4.81 -7.60
C PRO A 67 0.74 -4.04 -7.05
N ALA A 68 0.98 -3.15 -6.11
CA ALA A 68 -0.07 -2.39 -5.45
C ALA A 68 -0.99 -1.87 -6.55
N LYS A 69 -2.29 -2.23 -6.51
CA LYS A 69 -3.29 -1.71 -7.45
C LYS A 69 -3.03 -0.21 -7.59
N ASN A 70 -2.99 0.32 -8.82
CA ASN A 70 -2.79 1.74 -9.04
C ASN A 70 -3.74 2.53 -8.12
N LEU A 71 -3.21 2.99 -6.99
CA LEU A 71 -3.96 3.75 -5.99
C LEU A 71 -4.30 5.15 -6.52
N SER A 72 -3.65 5.57 -7.62
CA SER A 72 -3.82 6.85 -8.28
C SER A 72 -3.83 6.69 -9.80
N VAL A 73 -3.94 7.79 -10.53
CA VAL A 73 -3.81 7.84 -11.99
C VAL A 73 -2.38 7.53 -12.48
N PHE A 74 -1.40 7.52 -11.59
CA PHE A 74 -0.01 7.22 -11.90
C PHE A 74 0.31 5.75 -11.63
N PRO A 75 1.19 5.12 -12.44
CA PRO A 75 1.61 3.74 -12.21
C PRO A 75 2.40 3.61 -10.90
N VAL A 76 2.30 2.45 -10.26
CA VAL A 76 3.09 2.14 -9.06
C VAL A 76 4.58 2.06 -9.40
N GLY A 77 4.93 1.46 -10.53
CA GLY A 77 6.30 1.29 -10.99
C GLY A 77 6.99 0.04 -10.44
N GLU A 78 8.31 0.01 -10.61
CA GLU A 78 9.15 -1.10 -10.18
C GLU A 78 9.60 -0.92 -8.72
N LYS A 79 10.08 -1.99 -8.08
CA LYS A 79 10.72 -1.91 -6.75
C LYS A 79 11.83 -0.87 -6.78
N ASN A 80 11.86 0.01 -5.80
CA ASN A 80 12.79 1.14 -5.74
C ASN A 80 14.17 0.73 -5.18
N ASP A 81 14.78 -0.31 -5.77
CA ASP A 81 16.03 -0.89 -5.28
C ASP A 81 17.21 0.07 -5.45
N ALA A 82 17.23 0.85 -6.51
CA ALA A 82 18.31 1.82 -6.77
C ALA A 82 18.46 2.88 -5.66
N PHE A 83 17.38 3.21 -4.99
CA PHE A 83 17.34 4.19 -3.91
C PHE A 83 17.00 3.58 -2.55
N ALA A 84 16.97 2.26 -2.41
CA ALA A 84 16.58 1.54 -1.20
C ALA A 84 17.31 2.02 0.06
N LYS A 85 18.59 2.44 -0.05
CA LYS A 85 19.37 2.99 1.07
C LYS A 85 18.78 4.25 1.72
N TYR A 86 17.88 4.94 1.05
CA TYR A 86 17.21 6.15 1.55
C TYR A 86 15.85 5.85 2.19
N PHE A 87 15.44 4.58 2.22
CA PHE A 87 14.14 4.16 2.73
C PHE A 87 14.30 3.11 3.83
N ILE A 88 13.32 3.05 4.70
CA ILE A 88 13.08 1.94 5.62
C ILE A 88 11.74 1.34 5.21
N GLY A 89 11.71 0.05 4.84
CA GLY A 89 10.57 -0.62 4.23
C GLY A 89 10.61 -0.56 2.71
N GLN A 90 9.61 -1.16 2.05
CA GLN A 90 9.54 -1.25 0.61
C GLN A 90 8.85 -0.04 0.00
N SER A 91 9.45 0.50 -1.05
CA SER A 91 8.83 1.51 -1.91
C SER A 91 8.97 1.11 -3.38
N TYR A 92 8.15 1.74 -4.22
CA TYR A 92 8.13 1.55 -5.67
C TYR A 92 8.31 2.90 -6.34
N LEU A 93 8.91 2.91 -7.53
CA LEU A 93 9.23 4.12 -8.28
C LEU A 93 8.79 3.98 -9.73
N ALA A 94 8.02 4.94 -10.19
CA ALA A 94 7.65 5.08 -11.59
C ALA A 94 8.03 6.47 -12.12
N PRO A 95 8.76 6.58 -13.24
CA PRO A 95 8.98 7.86 -13.88
C PRO A 95 7.66 8.35 -14.50
N VAL A 96 7.29 9.60 -14.20
CA VAL A 96 6.15 10.30 -14.80
C VAL A 96 6.65 11.25 -15.88
N SER A 97 7.75 11.96 -15.62
CA SER A 97 8.45 12.82 -16.58
C SER A 97 9.95 12.73 -16.33
N THR A 98 10.73 12.59 -17.39
CA THR A 98 12.21 12.54 -17.34
C THR A 98 12.86 13.69 -18.09
N SER A 99 12.06 14.55 -18.74
CA SER A 99 12.52 15.74 -19.47
C SER A 99 12.06 17.01 -18.78
N GLN A 100 12.79 18.11 -18.97
CA GLN A 100 12.56 19.44 -18.38
C GLN A 100 12.49 19.40 -16.85
N VAL A 101 11.40 18.90 -16.27
CA VAL A 101 11.21 18.72 -14.82
C VAL A 101 11.06 17.23 -14.52
N PRO A 102 12.05 16.59 -13.89
CA PRO A 102 11.93 15.19 -13.47
C PRO A 102 10.83 15.04 -12.44
N VAL A 103 9.84 14.19 -12.74
CA VAL A 103 8.73 13.86 -11.85
C VAL A 103 8.64 12.34 -11.73
N TYR A 104 8.52 11.86 -10.51
CA TYR A 104 8.39 10.45 -10.20
C TYR A 104 7.20 10.21 -9.30
N ASN A 105 6.45 9.13 -9.57
CA ASN A 105 5.52 8.61 -8.60
C ASN A 105 6.25 7.64 -7.67
N VAL A 106 6.18 7.92 -6.38
CA VAL A 106 6.76 7.05 -5.33
C VAL A 106 5.63 6.46 -4.53
N THR A 107 5.49 5.14 -4.57
CA THR A 107 4.50 4.41 -3.79
C THR A 107 5.19 3.77 -2.59
N PHE A 108 4.64 3.98 -1.41
CA PHE A 108 5.14 3.45 -0.14
C PHE A 108 4.23 2.34 0.33
N GLU A 109 4.80 1.21 0.74
CA GLU A 109 4.06 0.23 1.50
C GLU A 109 3.73 0.75 2.92
N PRO A 110 2.75 0.15 3.61
CA PRO A 110 2.48 0.50 4.99
C PRO A 110 3.75 0.45 5.86
N ALA A 111 3.95 1.48 6.67
CA ALA A 111 5.14 1.70 7.51
C ALA A 111 6.46 2.00 6.77
N CYS A 112 6.48 2.02 5.44
CA CYS A 112 7.64 2.48 4.70
C CYS A 112 7.83 3.99 4.90
N ARG A 113 9.08 4.42 5.07
CA ARG A 113 9.45 5.83 5.27
C ARG A 113 10.82 6.15 4.72
N ASN A 114 11.03 7.41 4.35
CA ASN A 114 12.37 7.92 4.03
C ASN A 114 13.23 8.06 5.29
N ASN A 115 14.53 7.87 5.11
CA ASN A 115 15.52 8.36 6.05
C ASN A 115 15.58 9.90 5.99
N TRP A 116 15.98 10.53 7.09
CA TRP A 116 16.24 11.97 7.09
C TRP A 116 17.29 12.33 6.03
N HIS A 117 16.95 13.28 5.16
CA HIS A 117 17.85 13.73 4.10
C HIS A 117 17.59 15.20 3.75
N ILE A 118 18.52 15.80 3.03
CA ILE A 118 18.50 17.18 2.58
C ILE A 118 18.70 17.20 1.06
N HIS A 119 17.95 18.06 0.38
CA HIS A 119 18.15 18.35 -1.03
C HIS A 119 19.06 19.57 -1.16
N HIS A 120 20.24 19.39 -1.76
CA HIS A 120 21.18 20.49 -1.99
C HIS A 120 21.04 21.04 -3.39
N ALA A 121 21.05 22.36 -3.54
CA ALA A 121 21.15 23.04 -4.83
C ALA A 121 21.85 24.38 -4.70
N LYS A 122 22.62 24.77 -5.73
CA LYS A 122 23.29 26.07 -5.77
C LYS A 122 22.36 27.21 -6.18
N ASN A 123 21.40 26.93 -7.05
CA ASN A 123 20.41 27.89 -7.56
C ASN A 123 19.07 27.17 -7.70
N GLY A 124 18.01 27.73 -7.13
CA GLY A 124 16.70 27.08 -7.11
C GLY A 124 16.73 25.71 -6.42
N GLY A 125 15.96 24.75 -6.90
CA GLY A 125 15.92 23.38 -6.43
C GLY A 125 15.02 23.16 -5.23
N GLY A 126 15.25 22.06 -4.54
CA GLY A 126 14.33 21.55 -3.52
C GLY A 126 13.48 20.40 -4.05
N GLN A 127 12.39 20.14 -3.38
CA GLN A 127 11.47 19.06 -3.76
C GLN A 127 10.02 19.52 -3.55
N MET A 128 9.16 19.18 -4.47
CA MET A 128 7.71 19.29 -4.29
C MET A 128 7.13 17.89 -4.12
N LEU A 129 6.39 17.68 -3.07
CA LEU A 129 5.61 16.46 -2.84
C LEU A 129 4.14 16.78 -3.07
N ILE A 130 3.47 15.93 -3.84
CA ILE A 130 2.02 15.98 -4.05
C ILE A 130 1.47 14.63 -3.62
N CYS A 131 0.63 14.59 -2.60
CA CYS A 131 -0.07 13.38 -2.22
C CYS A 131 -1.18 13.11 -3.25
N VAL A 132 -1.06 12.02 -4.00
CA VAL A 132 -2.01 11.68 -5.07
C VAL A 132 -2.96 10.56 -4.69
N ALA A 133 -2.62 9.78 -3.65
CA ALA A 133 -3.48 8.72 -3.10
C ALA A 133 -3.02 8.30 -1.71
N GLY A 134 -3.90 7.59 -1.00
CA GLY A 134 -3.59 7.03 0.32
C GLY A 134 -3.48 8.08 1.42
N ARG A 135 -2.66 7.78 2.42
CA ARG A 135 -2.40 8.62 3.59
C ARG A 135 -0.94 8.44 4.01
N GLY A 136 -0.28 9.54 4.32
CA GLY A 136 1.11 9.53 4.77
C GLY A 136 1.41 10.65 5.76
N TRP A 137 2.68 10.78 6.10
CA TRP A 137 3.17 11.79 7.01
C TRP A 137 4.40 12.47 6.44
N TYR A 138 4.45 13.78 6.54
CA TYR A 138 5.64 14.58 6.27
C TYR A 138 6.12 15.22 7.57
N GLN A 139 7.43 15.21 7.79
CA GLN A 139 8.02 15.87 8.92
C GLN A 139 9.28 16.63 8.52
N GLU A 140 9.38 17.87 8.89
CA GLU A 140 10.60 18.67 8.83
C GLU A 140 11.35 18.55 10.16
N TYR A 141 12.68 18.54 10.09
CA TYR A 141 13.51 18.41 11.29
C TYR A 141 13.19 19.50 12.33
N GLY A 142 12.91 19.06 13.56
CA GLY A 142 12.55 19.96 14.66
C GLY A 142 11.10 20.47 14.65
N LYS A 143 10.25 19.98 13.72
CA LYS A 143 8.83 20.33 13.68
C LYS A 143 7.95 19.10 13.93
N GLU A 144 6.69 19.36 14.28
CA GLU A 144 5.69 18.30 14.41
C GLU A 144 5.36 17.67 13.05
N PRO A 145 5.07 16.35 13.00
CA PRO A 145 4.67 15.69 11.78
C PRO A 145 3.32 16.22 11.29
N ARG A 146 3.22 16.41 9.97
CA ARG A 146 1.99 16.77 9.28
C ARG A 146 1.44 15.57 8.53
N GLU A 147 0.18 15.24 8.75
CA GLU A 147 -0.53 14.24 7.96
C GLU A 147 -0.77 14.74 6.53
N LEU A 148 -0.65 13.84 5.55
CA LEU A 148 -0.87 14.11 4.13
C LEU A 148 -2.03 13.29 3.61
N HIS A 149 -2.94 13.96 2.90
CA HIS A 149 -4.08 13.38 2.20
C HIS A 149 -4.02 13.71 0.71
N PRO A 150 -4.75 13.00 -0.16
CA PRO A 150 -4.81 13.32 -1.58
C PRO A 150 -5.19 14.78 -1.84
N GLY A 151 -4.36 15.48 -2.64
CA GLY A 151 -4.46 16.90 -2.91
C GLY A 151 -3.51 17.77 -2.10
N ASP A 152 -2.91 17.26 -1.02
CA ASP A 152 -1.92 18.01 -0.25
C ASP A 152 -0.62 18.21 -1.03
N VAL A 153 -0.08 19.41 -0.93
CA VAL A 153 1.21 19.79 -1.52
C VAL A 153 2.17 20.26 -0.43
N VAL A 154 3.39 19.76 -0.48
CA VAL A 154 4.50 20.21 0.40
C VAL A 154 5.64 20.69 -0.47
N ASN A 155 6.08 21.91 -0.24
CA ASN A 155 7.26 22.49 -0.86
C ASN A 155 8.43 22.40 0.14
N ILE A 156 9.48 21.68 -0.26
CA ILE A 156 10.70 21.48 0.52
C ILE A 156 11.82 22.29 -0.14
N PRO A 157 12.27 23.38 0.47
CA PRO A 157 13.33 24.19 -0.12
C PRO A 157 14.67 23.41 -0.13
N ALA A 158 15.52 23.71 -1.10
CA ALA A 158 16.92 23.28 -1.07
C ALA A 158 17.69 24.00 0.04
N ARG A 159 18.74 23.36 0.53
CA ARG A 159 19.73 23.92 1.46
C ARG A 159 21.12 23.85 0.89
#